data_d74e3cfb7e8aebc13df9eac8da85c562
#
_entry.id   d74e3cfb7e8aebc13df9eac8da85c562
#
_cell.length_a   1.000
_cell.length_b   1.000
_cell.length_c   1.000
_cell.angle_alpha   90.00
_cell.angle_beta   90.00
_cell.angle_gamma   90.00
#
_symmetry.space_group_name_H-M   'P 1'
#
loop_
_entity.id
_entity.type
_entity.pdbx_description
1 polymer ?
#
loop_
_entity_poly.entity_id
_entity_poly.type
_entity_poly.pdbx_seq_one_letter_code
_entity_poly.pdbx_strand_id
1 'polypeptide(L)'
;MLDFEKEVRVKREENLYLLKESLYSLSSNSDLMQKIELYADRYGLVKEYVCDKLLFWDEDMLLNGFEKDPWRQNIYEILQLEFIQKMARETALIKEVKKLSSSGKDARYIKNWEIVNLGKVDRWELKSLDFYWYYSFCDEMLEFYTTCKYTQDEWWAQDNQANDVYLTYQEAKKIVDSDIYFIALVDWAYYHRLKWEGRDFFDYLNQQSDWKNCVCLDSSSLFEHIKCRILRRLSSKDFDQSLVEIEKEKILSVSWSG
;
A
#
# COMPACT_ATOMS: atom_id res chain seq x y z
N MET A 1 11.05 -7.47 -9.33
CA MET A 1 10.92 -7.11 -7.89
C MET A 1 11.09 -5.62 -7.77
N LEU A 2 10.22 -4.93 -7.03
CA LEU A 2 10.33 -3.51 -6.76
C LEU A 2 11.53 -3.28 -5.83
N ASP A 3 12.51 -2.50 -6.29
CA ASP A 3 13.64 -2.09 -5.47
C ASP A 3 13.27 -0.84 -4.66
N PHE A 4 12.64 -1.05 -3.52
CA PHE A 4 12.15 0.02 -2.66
C PHE A 4 13.27 0.98 -2.22
N GLU A 5 14.46 0.50 -1.95
CA GLU A 5 15.57 1.38 -1.51
C GLU A 5 15.95 2.36 -2.60
N LYS A 6 16.08 1.86 -3.83
CA LYS A 6 16.37 2.70 -4.99
C LYS A 6 15.25 3.70 -5.25
N GLU A 7 14.00 3.22 -5.29
CA GLU A 7 12.83 4.07 -5.59
C GLU A 7 12.60 5.11 -4.49
N VAL A 8 12.76 4.76 -3.22
CA VAL A 8 12.68 5.72 -2.11
C VAL A 8 13.76 6.78 -2.22
N ARG A 9 14.99 6.39 -2.57
CA ARG A 9 16.07 7.37 -2.79
C ARG A 9 15.74 8.34 -3.90
N VAL A 10 15.24 7.85 -5.04
CA VAL A 10 14.81 8.71 -6.16
C VAL A 10 13.72 9.67 -5.73
N LYS A 11 12.69 9.19 -5.03
CA LYS A 11 11.61 10.05 -4.52
C LYS A 11 12.09 11.08 -3.51
N ARG A 12 13.04 10.73 -2.66
CA ARG A 12 13.65 11.71 -1.73
C ARG A 12 14.44 12.79 -2.47
N GLU A 13 15.19 12.44 -3.50
CA GLU A 13 15.92 13.40 -4.34
C GLU A 13 14.95 14.33 -5.09
N GLU A 14 13.86 13.79 -5.65
CA GLU A 14 12.80 14.59 -6.28
C GLU A 14 12.15 15.56 -5.28
N ASN A 15 11.79 15.08 -4.09
CA ASN A 15 11.18 15.91 -3.06
C ASN A 15 12.14 17.01 -2.57
N LEU A 16 13.42 16.68 -2.40
CA LEU A 16 14.45 17.66 -2.03
C LEU A 16 14.59 18.74 -3.10
N TYR A 17 14.62 18.35 -4.37
CA TYR A 17 14.66 19.28 -5.47
C TYR A 17 13.45 20.24 -5.45
N LEU A 18 12.24 19.71 -5.31
CA LEU A 18 11.01 20.50 -5.22
C LEU A 18 10.99 21.41 -4.00
N LEU A 19 11.54 20.95 -2.89
CA LEU A 19 11.67 21.77 -1.67
C LEU A 19 12.64 22.92 -1.89
N LYS A 20 13.79 22.67 -2.50
CA LYS A 20 14.76 23.72 -2.86
C LYS A 20 14.17 24.76 -3.81
N GLU A 21 13.47 24.33 -4.85
CA GLU A 21 12.75 25.24 -5.75
C GLU A 21 11.72 26.09 -4.99
N SER A 22 11.00 25.47 -4.04
CA SER A 22 10.04 26.18 -3.20
C SER A 22 10.68 27.22 -2.28
N LEU A 23 11.92 27.00 -1.84
CA LEU A 23 12.67 27.97 -1.03
C LEU A 23 13.02 29.23 -1.81
N TYR A 24 13.31 29.13 -3.09
CA TYR A 24 13.56 30.31 -3.95
C TYR A 24 12.30 31.15 -4.21
N SER A 25 11.11 30.56 -3.99
CA SER A 25 9.80 31.23 -4.12
C SER A 25 9.07 31.40 -2.80
N LEU A 26 9.78 31.50 -1.68
CA LEU A 26 9.25 31.53 -0.32
C LEU A 26 8.08 32.51 -0.12
N SER A 27 8.14 33.69 -0.72
CA SER A 27 7.09 34.70 -0.59
C SER A 27 5.74 34.31 -1.21
N SER A 28 5.71 33.31 -2.07
CA SER A 28 4.51 32.82 -2.77
C SER A 28 4.02 31.45 -2.31
N ASN A 29 4.78 30.74 -1.48
CA ASN A 29 4.43 29.39 -1.01
C ASN A 29 3.90 29.40 0.43
N SER A 30 2.57 29.55 0.56
CA SER A 30 1.88 29.63 1.86
C SER A 30 2.09 28.38 2.74
N ASP A 31 2.16 27.20 2.13
CA ASP A 31 2.28 25.94 2.87
C ASP A 31 3.67 25.77 3.49
N LEU A 32 4.72 26.12 2.74
CA LEU A 32 6.08 26.08 3.25
C LEU A 32 6.27 27.13 4.36
N MET A 33 5.73 28.33 4.16
CA MET A 33 5.79 29.39 5.19
C MET A 33 5.08 29.00 6.46
N GLN A 34 3.92 28.33 6.39
CA GLN A 34 3.22 27.80 7.55
C GLN A 34 4.04 26.73 8.28
N LYS A 35 4.70 25.82 7.54
CA LYS A 35 5.61 24.82 8.15
C LYS A 35 6.78 25.48 8.86
N ILE A 36 7.38 26.52 8.29
CA ILE A 36 8.46 27.29 8.90
C ILE A 36 7.99 27.97 10.19
N GLU A 37 6.82 28.57 10.19
CA GLU A 37 6.21 29.17 11.39
C GLU A 37 6.00 28.14 12.51
N LEU A 38 5.37 27.02 12.17
CA LEU A 38 5.14 25.94 13.14
C LEU A 38 6.44 25.34 13.70
N TYR A 39 7.49 25.29 12.88
CA TYR A 39 8.81 24.84 13.31
C TYR A 39 9.45 25.87 14.25
N ALA A 40 9.44 27.14 13.87
CA ALA A 40 9.99 28.23 14.66
C ALA A 40 9.30 28.30 16.04
N ASP A 41 7.97 28.27 16.07
CA ASP A 41 7.18 28.27 17.31
C ASP A 41 7.52 27.07 18.21
N ARG A 42 7.62 25.87 17.63
CA ARG A 42 7.92 24.64 18.39
C ARG A 42 9.26 24.70 19.10
N TYR A 43 10.25 25.34 18.49
CA TYR A 43 11.62 25.38 19.00
C TYR A 43 12.00 26.74 19.60
N GLY A 44 11.07 27.68 19.73
CA GLY A 44 11.31 29.02 20.26
C GLY A 44 12.27 29.84 19.39
N LEU A 45 12.25 29.64 18.07
CA LEU A 45 13.12 30.33 17.11
C LEU A 45 12.40 31.48 16.44
N VAL A 46 13.17 32.44 15.91
CA VAL A 46 12.63 33.53 15.07
C VAL A 46 12.48 33.00 13.64
N LYS A 47 11.33 33.26 13.03
CA LYS A 47 10.98 32.77 11.68
C LYS A 47 12.02 33.16 10.64
N GLU A 48 12.47 34.43 10.65
CA GLU A 48 13.49 34.96 9.76
C GLU A 48 14.80 34.18 9.88
N TYR A 49 15.19 33.85 11.11
CA TYR A 49 16.37 33.03 11.37
C TYR A 49 16.25 31.63 10.75
N VAL A 50 15.07 31.02 10.82
CA VAL A 50 14.82 29.71 10.20
C VAL A 50 14.88 29.83 8.68
N CYS A 51 14.27 30.86 8.10
CA CYS A 51 14.32 31.13 6.66
C CYS A 51 15.76 31.31 6.15
N ASP A 52 16.54 32.15 6.82
CA ASP A 52 17.94 32.40 6.45
C ASP A 52 18.78 31.12 6.53
N LYS A 53 18.55 30.32 7.55
CA LYS A 53 19.26 29.06 7.70
C LYS A 53 18.87 28.05 6.62
N LEU A 54 17.63 27.94 6.23
CA LEU A 54 17.16 27.05 5.19
C LEU A 54 17.76 27.36 3.81
N LEU A 55 18.05 28.62 3.51
CA LEU A 55 18.67 29.03 2.28
C LEU A 55 20.17 28.66 2.17
N PHE A 56 20.82 28.40 3.30
CA PHE A 56 22.28 28.20 3.38
C PHE A 56 22.69 26.84 3.98
N TRP A 57 21.74 25.93 4.22
CA TRP A 57 22.00 24.71 4.96
C TRP A 57 22.15 23.47 4.12
N ASP A 58 22.78 22.51 4.78
CA ASP A 58 22.99 21.13 4.38
C ASP A 58 21.66 20.44 4.04
N GLU A 59 21.68 19.63 2.97
CA GLU A 59 20.55 18.86 2.47
C GLU A 59 19.88 18.01 3.51
N ASP A 60 20.65 17.40 4.42
CA ASP A 60 20.13 16.55 5.50
C ASP A 60 19.23 17.31 6.45
N MET A 61 19.49 18.58 6.67
CA MET A 61 18.67 19.37 7.57
C MET A 61 17.35 19.82 6.95
N LEU A 62 17.34 20.13 5.64
CA LEU A 62 16.12 20.35 4.88
C LEU A 62 15.24 19.09 4.89
N LEU A 63 15.85 17.92 4.66
CA LEU A 63 15.15 16.65 4.69
C LEU A 63 14.59 16.34 6.09
N ASN A 64 15.37 16.53 7.14
CA ASN A 64 14.96 16.18 8.49
C ASN A 64 14.02 17.20 9.15
N GLY A 65 14.10 18.46 8.77
CA GLY A 65 13.31 19.54 9.37
C GLY A 65 11.98 19.81 8.68
N PHE A 66 11.95 19.77 7.36
CA PHE A 66 10.81 20.21 6.54
C PHE A 66 10.28 19.17 5.59
N GLU A 67 11.14 18.29 5.09
CA GLU A 67 10.70 17.11 4.37
C GLU A 67 10.19 16.10 5.38
N LYS A 68 9.01 15.56 5.11
CA LYS A 68 8.51 14.46 5.91
C LYS A 68 9.38 13.24 5.62
N ASP A 69 9.78 12.53 6.65
CA ASP A 69 10.34 11.21 6.53
C ASP A 69 9.52 10.37 5.52
N PRO A 70 10.14 9.58 4.64
CA PRO A 70 9.44 8.72 3.67
C PRO A 70 8.24 7.97 4.22
N TRP A 71 8.31 7.54 5.45
CA TRP A 71 7.25 6.98 6.26
C TRP A 71 6.02 7.87 6.40
N ARG A 72 6.22 9.15 6.74
CA ARG A 72 5.14 10.12 6.99
C ARG A 72 4.51 10.63 5.70
N GLN A 73 5.18 10.45 4.58
CA GLN A 73 4.69 10.85 3.27
C GLN A 73 3.90 9.74 2.57
N ASN A 74 3.76 8.56 3.18
CA ASN A 74 3.19 7.38 2.56
C ASN A 74 3.92 7.01 1.25
N ILE A 75 5.24 7.28 1.15
CA ILE A 75 6.03 7.00 -0.06
C ILE A 75 5.90 5.51 -0.42
N TYR A 76 5.96 4.64 0.57
CA TYR A 76 5.86 3.20 0.35
C TYR A 76 4.49 2.78 -0.21
N GLU A 77 3.40 3.36 0.30
CA GLU A 77 2.06 3.13 -0.27
C GLU A 77 1.98 3.66 -1.70
N ILE A 78 2.61 4.81 -1.99
CA ILE A 78 2.64 5.38 -3.35
C ILE A 78 3.40 4.43 -4.28
N LEU A 79 4.57 3.95 -3.88
CA LEU A 79 5.37 3.03 -4.69
C LEU A 79 4.63 1.69 -4.92
N GLN A 80 3.97 1.14 -3.90
CA GLN A 80 3.15 -0.06 -4.05
C GLN A 80 1.97 0.18 -4.99
N LEU A 81 1.31 1.34 -4.89
CA LEU A 81 0.24 1.73 -5.82
C LEU A 81 0.74 1.85 -7.26
N GLU A 82 1.84 2.56 -7.48
CA GLU A 82 2.47 2.73 -8.80
C GLU A 82 2.86 1.37 -9.40
N PHE A 83 3.38 0.47 -8.58
CA PHE A 83 3.71 -0.91 -8.96
C PHE A 83 2.47 -1.68 -9.42
N ILE A 84 1.39 -1.65 -8.65
CA ILE A 84 0.12 -2.32 -9.02
C ILE A 84 -0.48 -1.68 -10.27
N GLN A 85 -0.44 -0.35 -10.39
CA GLN A 85 -0.92 0.35 -11.58
C GLN A 85 -0.09 0.04 -12.83
N LYS A 86 1.23 -0.09 -12.69
CA LYS A 86 2.11 -0.55 -13.77
C LYS A 86 1.72 -1.96 -14.21
N MET A 87 1.59 -2.88 -13.26
CA MET A 87 1.16 -4.25 -13.52
C MET A 87 -0.20 -4.27 -14.25
N ALA A 88 -1.17 -3.46 -13.80
CA ALA A 88 -2.49 -3.39 -14.43
C ALA A 88 -2.41 -2.91 -15.88
N ARG A 89 -1.60 -1.87 -16.17
CA ARG A 89 -1.42 -1.34 -17.53
C ARG A 89 -0.73 -2.34 -18.46
N GLU A 90 0.30 -3.02 -17.97
CA GLU A 90 1.12 -3.91 -18.81
C GLU A 90 0.45 -5.27 -19.05
N THR A 91 -0.35 -5.74 -18.10
CA THR A 91 -0.96 -7.07 -18.18
C THR A 91 -2.42 -7.05 -18.61
N ALA A 92 -3.11 -5.94 -18.41
CA ALA A 92 -4.56 -5.80 -18.60
C ALA A 92 -5.42 -6.81 -17.79
N LEU A 93 -4.81 -7.51 -16.81
CA LEU A 93 -5.51 -8.51 -15.99
C LEU A 93 -6.44 -7.89 -14.97
N ILE A 94 -6.12 -6.71 -14.47
CA ILE A 94 -6.90 -6.01 -13.44
C ILE A 94 -7.26 -4.61 -13.89
N LYS A 95 -8.33 -4.08 -13.32
CA LYS A 95 -8.91 -2.78 -13.68
C LYS A 95 -9.10 -1.91 -12.45
N GLU A 96 -9.26 -0.61 -12.68
CA GLU A 96 -9.62 0.40 -11.67
C GLU A 96 -8.76 0.40 -10.39
N VAL A 97 -7.44 0.32 -10.54
CA VAL A 97 -6.56 0.40 -9.38
C VAL A 97 -6.72 1.75 -8.69
N LYS A 98 -7.27 1.74 -7.48
CA LYS A 98 -7.59 2.93 -6.69
C LYS A 98 -6.91 2.88 -5.33
N LYS A 99 -6.36 4.01 -4.88
CA LYS A 99 -6.06 4.23 -3.47
C LYS A 99 -7.35 4.54 -2.73
N LEU A 100 -7.62 3.83 -1.66
CA LEU A 100 -8.75 4.08 -0.78
C LEU A 100 -8.39 5.17 0.24
N SER A 101 -9.39 5.91 0.67
CA SER A 101 -9.21 6.90 1.74
C SER A 101 -9.06 6.23 3.09
N SER A 102 -8.22 6.77 3.96
CA SER A 102 -8.13 6.32 5.35
C SER A 102 -9.35 6.68 6.19
N SER A 103 -10.25 7.51 5.67
CA SER A 103 -11.47 7.97 6.36
C SER A 103 -12.49 8.57 5.38
N GLY A 104 -13.72 8.74 5.83
CA GLY A 104 -14.80 9.36 5.05
C GLY A 104 -15.54 8.35 4.18
N LYS A 105 -16.28 8.86 3.16
CA LYS A 105 -17.19 8.06 2.33
C LYS A 105 -16.50 7.01 1.45
N ASP A 106 -15.23 7.23 1.11
CA ASP A 106 -14.46 6.35 0.23
C ASP A 106 -13.56 5.36 1.01
N ALA A 107 -13.53 5.49 2.34
CA ALA A 107 -12.83 4.53 3.20
C ALA A 107 -13.56 3.18 3.20
N ARG A 108 -12.80 2.11 3.21
CA ARG A 108 -13.29 0.74 3.32
C ARG A 108 -12.63 0.07 4.51
N TYR A 109 -13.43 -0.74 5.20
CA TYR A 109 -13.03 -1.47 6.40
C TYR A 109 -13.56 -2.89 6.35
N ILE A 110 -12.94 -3.81 7.03
CA ILE A 110 -13.50 -5.14 7.28
C ILE A 110 -14.24 -5.09 8.61
N LYS A 111 -15.54 -5.35 8.60
CA LYS A 111 -16.37 -5.42 9.79
C LYS A 111 -17.43 -6.49 9.63
N ASN A 112 -17.57 -7.34 10.65
CA ASN A 112 -18.54 -8.42 10.65
C ASN A 112 -18.46 -9.29 9.38
N TRP A 113 -17.20 -9.52 8.91
CA TRP A 113 -16.88 -10.36 7.74
C TRP A 113 -17.31 -9.79 6.38
N GLU A 114 -17.57 -8.52 6.34
CA GLU A 114 -17.94 -7.78 5.12
C GLU A 114 -17.02 -6.57 4.91
N ILE A 115 -16.90 -6.14 3.65
CA ILE A 115 -16.28 -4.87 3.31
C ILE A 115 -17.32 -3.77 3.42
N VAL A 116 -17.10 -2.85 4.35
CA VAL A 116 -18.06 -1.79 4.64
C VAL A 116 -17.47 -0.40 4.52
N ASN A 117 -18.34 0.57 4.25
CA ASN A 117 -18.04 1.99 4.37
C ASN A 117 -18.74 2.52 5.62
N LEU A 118 -17.97 2.88 6.63
CA LEU A 118 -18.51 3.27 7.92
C LEU A 118 -18.65 4.78 8.13
N GLY A 119 -18.31 5.61 7.14
CA GLY A 119 -18.36 7.05 7.30
C GLY A 119 -17.45 7.53 8.45
N LYS A 120 -18.02 8.24 9.43
CA LYS A 120 -17.32 8.63 10.67
C LYS A 120 -17.64 7.61 11.75
N VAL A 121 -16.94 6.50 11.79
CA VAL A 121 -17.07 5.50 12.87
C VAL A 121 -15.84 5.51 13.75
N ASP A 122 -16.00 5.09 15.00
CA ASP A 122 -14.96 4.96 16.01
C ASP A 122 -13.73 4.24 15.43
N ARG A 123 -12.73 5.05 15.12
CA ARG A 123 -11.52 4.66 14.37
C ARG A 123 -10.58 3.74 15.16
N TRP A 124 -10.88 3.48 16.42
CA TRP A 124 -9.97 2.80 17.33
C TRP A 124 -9.90 1.29 17.11
N GLU A 125 -10.94 0.72 16.52
CA GLU A 125 -11.06 -0.75 16.41
C GLU A 125 -10.82 -1.29 15.00
N LEU A 126 -10.90 -0.45 13.96
CA LEU A 126 -10.84 -0.90 12.57
C LEU A 126 -9.76 -0.17 11.78
N LYS A 127 -8.95 -0.91 11.05
CA LYS A 127 -8.01 -0.36 10.08
C LYS A 127 -8.66 -0.23 8.72
N SER A 128 -8.46 0.94 8.07
CA SER A 128 -8.87 1.14 6.67
C SER A 128 -8.03 0.29 5.74
N LEU A 129 -8.65 -0.18 4.67
CA LEU A 129 -7.97 -0.81 3.55
C LEU A 129 -7.31 0.26 2.69
N ASP A 130 -6.19 -0.09 2.05
CA ASP A 130 -5.33 0.88 1.38
C ASP A 130 -5.62 0.97 -0.12
N PHE A 131 -5.84 -0.18 -0.79
CA PHE A 131 -6.10 -0.22 -2.23
C PHE A 131 -7.27 -1.13 -2.58
N TYR A 132 -7.84 -0.83 -3.76
CA TYR A 132 -8.89 -1.59 -4.42
C TYR A 132 -8.59 -1.72 -5.91
N TRP A 133 -8.87 -2.90 -6.48
CA TRP A 133 -8.95 -3.16 -7.92
C TRP A 133 -9.84 -4.35 -8.18
N TYR A 134 -10.16 -4.62 -9.44
CA TYR A 134 -10.97 -5.80 -9.78
C TYR A 134 -10.54 -6.44 -11.10
N TYR A 135 -10.90 -7.71 -11.26
CA TYR A 135 -10.97 -8.42 -12.52
C TYR A 135 -12.43 -8.63 -12.91
N SER A 136 -12.78 -8.56 -14.22
CA SER A 136 -14.14 -8.78 -14.69
C SER A 136 -14.16 -9.75 -15.87
N PHE A 137 -15.15 -10.66 -15.84
CA PHE A 137 -15.42 -11.62 -16.90
C PHE A 137 -16.92 -11.95 -16.95
N CYS A 138 -17.57 -11.88 -18.13
CA CYS A 138 -19.00 -12.16 -18.32
C CYS A 138 -19.91 -11.45 -17.30
N ASP A 139 -19.71 -10.13 -17.13
CA ASP A 139 -20.46 -9.26 -16.19
C ASP A 139 -20.29 -9.58 -14.69
N GLU A 140 -19.47 -10.56 -14.35
CA GLU A 140 -19.06 -10.81 -12.97
C GLU A 140 -17.75 -10.14 -12.63
N MET A 141 -17.59 -9.76 -11.37
CA MET A 141 -16.38 -9.13 -10.84
C MET A 141 -15.76 -10.00 -9.75
N LEU A 142 -14.44 -10.06 -9.76
CA LEU A 142 -13.63 -10.51 -8.63
C LEU A 142 -12.91 -9.29 -8.07
N GLU A 143 -13.31 -8.88 -6.89
CA GLU A 143 -12.79 -7.68 -6.24
C GLU A 143 -11.59 -8.01 -5.36
N PHE A 144 -10.58 -7.17 -5.41
CA PHE A 144 -9.39 -7.27 -4.59
C PHE A 144 -9.28 -6.06 -3.67
N TYR A 145 -9.14 -6.32 -2.39
CA TYR A 145 -8.90 -5.31 -1.37
C TYR A 145 -7.56 -5.58 -0.69
N THR A 146 -6.80 -4.54 -0.41
CA THR A 146 -5.43 -4.69 0.07
C THR A 146 -5.19 -3.82 1.29
N THR A 147 -4.49 -4.36 2.27
CA THR A 147 -3.73 -3.57 3.25
C THR A 147 -2.26 -3.65 2.91
N CYS A 148 -1.56 -2.53 3.03
CA CYS A 148 -0.16 -2.40 2.66
C CYS A 148 0.68 -2.01 3.85
N LYS A 149 1.81 -2.71 4.04
CA LYS A 149 2.82 -2.32 5.02
C LYS A 149 4.21 -2.50 4.43
N TYR A 150 5.03 -1.53 4.73
CA TYR A 150 6.45 -1.56 4.45
C TYR A 150 7.21 -1.18 5.72
N THR A 151 8.30 -1.87 6.00
CA THR A 151 9.05 -1.67 7.23
C THR A 151 10.54 -1.80 6.98
N GLN A 152 11.30 -0.74 7.22
CA GLN A 152 12.73 -0.68 6.94
C GLN A 152 13.59 -1.04 8.16
N ASP A 153 13.18 -0.70 9.38
CA ASP A 153 13.99 -0.79 10.58
C ASP A 153 13.43 -1.75 11.64
N GLU A 154 14.29 -2.18 12.58
CA GLU A 154 13.95 -3.05 13.71
C GLU A 154 13.61 -2.24 14.96
N TRP A 155 12.46 -1.59 15.00
CA TRP A 155 12.01 -0.92 16.21
C TRP A 155 10.65 -1.48 16.67
N TRP A 156 10.28 -1.27 17.90
CA TRP A 156 8.97 -1.69 18.47
C TRP A 156 7.76 -1.26 17.62
N ALA A 157 7.90 -0.24 16.80
CA ALA A 157 6.86 0.21 15.87
C ALA A 157 6.50 -0.85 14.81
N GLN A 158 7.43 -1.74 14.43
CA GLN A 158 7.17 -2.77 13.44
C GLN A 158 6.35 -3.92 13.99
N ASP A 159 6.54 -4.26 15.26
CA ASP A 159 5.70 -5.24 15.92
C ASP A 159 4.24 -4.77 15.94
N ASN A 160 4.01 -3.48 16.14
CA ASN A 160 2.67 -2.89 16.03
C ASN A 160 2.13 -2.94 14.60
N GLN A 161 2.96 -2.69 13.58
CA GLN A 161 2.53 -2.80 12.18
C GLN A 161 2.22 -4.24 11.78
N ALA A 162 3.07 -5.19 12.17
CA ALA A 162 2.80 -6.62 11.94
C ALA A 162 1.52 -7.06 12.65
N ASN A 163 1.28 -6.58 13.88
CA ASN A 163 0.05 -6.85 14.61
C ASN A 163 -1.18 -6.23 13.93
N ASP A 164 -1.07 -5.02 13.39
CA ASP A 164 -2.15 -4.39 12.61
C ASP A 164 -2.51 -5.23 11.38
N VAL A 165 -1.51 -5.73 10.64
CA VAL A 165 -1.73 -6.65 9.52
C VAL A 165 -2.37 -7.93 9.99
N TYR A 166 -1.84 -8.53 11.07
CA TYR A 166 -2.38 -9.76 11.65
C TYR A 166 -3.86 -9.64 12.00
N LEU A 167 -4.24 -8.59 12.72
CA LEU A 167 -5.63 -8.36 13.12
C LEU A 167 -6.55 -8.17 11.91
N THR A 168 -6.14 -7.37 10.93
CA THR A 168 -6.90 -7.17 9.69
C THR A 168 -7.04 -8.47 8.92
N TYR A 169 -5.98 -9.27 8.85
CA TYR A 169 -5.98 -10.57 8.19
C TYR A 169 -6.91 -11.57 8.88
N GLN A 170 -6.95 -11.61 10.22
CA GLN A 170 -7.86 -12.48 10.98
C GLN A 170 -9.33 -12.14 10.72
N GLU A 171 -9.67 -10.88 10.52
CA GLU A 171 -11.03 -10.49 10.12
C GLU A 171 -11.31 -10.84 8.64
N ALA A 172 -10.33 -10.63 7.75
CA ALA A 172 -10.46 -10.95 6.33
C ALA A 172 -10.69 -12.45 6.07
N LYS A 173 -10.08 -13.33 6.86
CA LYS A 173 -10.31 -14.79 6.77
C LYS A 173 -11.77 -15.20 6.95
N LYS A 174 -12.55 -14.39 7.61
CA LYS A 174 -13.96 -14.66 7.90
C LYS A 174 -14.89 -14.20 6.78
N ILE A 175 -14.38 -13.49 5.77
CA ILE A 175 -15.17 -13.07 4.59
C ILE A 175 -15.62 -14.32 3.83
N VAL A 176 -16.93 -14.46 3.68
CA VAL A 176 -17.54 -15.63 3.02
C VAL A 176 -17.82 -15.37 1.53
N ASP A 177 -17.86 -14.11 1.10
CA ASP A 177 -18.09 -13.74 -0.28
C ASP A 177 -16.92 -14.20 -1.16
N SER A 178 -17.20 -15.11 -2.08
CA SER A 178 -16.19 -15.70 -2.98
C SER A 178 -15.71 -14.71 -4.05
N ASP A 179 -16.41 -13.60 -4.23
CA ASP A 179 -16.10 -12.55 -5.20
C ASP A 179 -15.22 -11.45 -4.60
N ILE A 180 -15.00 -11.50 -3.28
CA ILE A 180 -14.09 -10.61 -2.56
C ILE A 180 -12.81 -11.38 -2.19
N TYR A 181 -11.67 -10.79 -2.50
CA TYR A 181 -10.36 -11.32 -2.17
C TYR A 181 -9.50 -10.29 -1.45
N PHE A 182 -9.01 -10.64 -0.28
CA PHE A 182 -8.17 -9.77 0.53
C PHE A 182 -6.68 -10.12 0.37
N ILE A 183 -5.84 -9.10 0.21
CA ILE A 183 -4.39 -9.24 0.11
C ILE A 183 -3.73 -8.38 1.19
N ALA A 184 -3.00 -8.99 2.10
CA ALA A 184 -2.03 -8.30 2.93
C ALA A 184 -0.71 -8.20 2.15
N LEU A 185 -0.44 -7.03 1.57
CA LEU A 185 0.78 -6.77 0.81
C LEU A 185 1.83 -6.18 1.76
N VAL A 186 2.84 -6.98 2.09
CA VAL A 186 3.87 -6.58 3.04
C VAL A 186 5.25 -6.78 2.40
N ASP A 187 6.02 -5.72 2.36
CA ASP A 187 7.35 -5.74 1.74
C ASP A 187 8.43 -5.46 2.79
N TRP A 188 9.56 -6.07 2.62
CA TRP A 188 10.80 -5.90 3.38
C TRP A 188 11.28 -7.12 4.17
N ALA A 189 12.60 -7.17 4.39
CA ALA A 189 13.33 -8.25 5.07
C ALA A 189 12.85 -8.57 6.50
N TYR A 190 12.21 -7.62 7.19
CA TYR A 190 11.64 -7.85 8.51
C TYR A 190 10.61 -8.98 8.50
N TYR A 191 9.73 -9.03 7.49
CA TYR A 191 8.67 -10.02 7.39
C TYR A 191 9.15 -11.41 6.97
N HIS A 192 10.36 -11.51 6.41
CA HIS A 192 11.02 -12.78 6.06
C HIS A 192 11.80 -13.42 7.23
N ARG A 193 11.81 -12.80 8.40
CA ARG A 193 12.49 -13.37 9.58
C ARG A 193 11.68 -14.46 10.23
N LEU A 194 12.35 -15.47 10.77
CA LEU A 194 11.72 -16.57 11.49
C LEU A 194 11.33 -16.16 12.92
N LYS A 195 10.55 -15.11 13.06
CA LYS A 195 10.14 -14.49 14.34
C LYS A 195 8.83 -15.05 14.87
N TRP A 196 7.95 -15.52 14.00
CA TRP A 196 6.59 -15.94 14.35
C TRP A 196 6.52 -17.46 14.50
N GLU A 197 6.71 -17.96 15.71
CA GLU A 197 6.73 -19.39 16.02
C GLU A 197 7.75 -20.19 15.18
N GLY A 198 8.92 -19.60 14.90
CA GLY A 198 9.96 -20.21 14.06
C GLY A 198 9.67 -20.16 12.56
N ARG A 199 8.72 -19.33 12.13
CA ARG A 199 8.32 -19.11 10.73
C ARG A 199 8.49 -17.64 10.35
N ASP A 200 8.55 -17.36 9.07
CA ASP A 200 8.38 -15.99 8.59
C ASP A 200 6.90 -15.55 8.68
N PHE A 201 6.65 -14.26 8.45
CA PHE A 201 5.32 -13.70 8.61
C PHE A 201 4.31 -14.22 7.57
N PHE A 202 4.77 -14.49 6.37
CA PHE A 202 3.94 -15.02 5.28
C PHE A 202 3.46 -16.43 5.60
N ASP A 203 4.38 -17.30 5.98
CA ASP A 203 4.08 -18.68 6.38
C ASP A 203 3.18 -18.70 7.62
N TYR A 204 3.47 -17.85 8.60
CA TYR A 204 2.67 -17.75 9.82
C TYR A 204 1.21 -17.39 9.53
N LEU A 205 0.96 -16.38 8.68
CA LEU A 205 -0.39 -15.98 8.33
C LEU A 205 -1.07 -16.97 7.40
N ASN A 206 -0.39 -17.39 6.34
CA ASN A 206 -0.97 -18.20 5.28
C ASN A 206 -1.31 -19.63 5.72
N GLN A 207 -0.57 -20.22 6.66
CA GLN A 207 -0.91 -21.52 7.20
C GLN A 207 -2.21 -21.54 8.01
N GLN A 208 -2.62 -20.38 8.51
CA GLN A 208 -3.87 -20.24 9.26
C GLN A 208 -5.10 -20.05 8.35
N SER A 209 -4.91 -20.00 7.04
CA SER A 209 -6.00 -19.77 6.09
C SER A 209 -6.19 -20.95 5.15
N ASP A 210 -7.44 -21.28 4.85
CA ASP A 210 -7.79 -22.22 3.78
C ASP A 210 -7.52 -21.62 2.37
N TRP A 211 -6.84 -20.48 2.28
CA TRP A 211 -6.52 -19.71 1.06
C TRP A 211 -7.73 -19.35 0.19
N LYS A 212 -8.94 -19.42 0.75
CA LYS A 212 -10.14 -19.18 -0.05
C LYS A 212 -10.26 -17.74 -0.49
N ASN A 213 -10.22 -16.80 0.47
CA ASN A 213 -10.53 -15.39 0.21
C ASN A 213 -9.48 -14.42 0.72
N CYS A 214 -8.34 -14.87 1.25
CA CYS A 214 -7.27 -13.99 1.71
C CYS A 214 -5.88 -14.62 1.57
N VAL A 215 -4.88 -13.74 1.44
CA VAL A 215 -3.45 -14.11 1.38
C VAL A 215 -2.57 -13.00 1.94
N CYS A 216 -1.42 -13.37 2.51
CA CYS A 216 -0.34 -12.46 2.83
C CYS A 216 0.84 -12.76 1.88
N LEU A 217 1.36 -11.74 1.20
CA LEU A 217 2.45 -11.87 0.24
C LEU A 217 3.24 -10.56 0.07
N ASP A 218 4.38 -10.64 -0.56
CA ASP A 218 5.17 -9.49 -1.00
C ASP A 218 4.83 -9.07 -2.44
N SER A 219 5.36 -7.91 -2.86
CA SER A 219 5.15 -7.40 -4.22
C SER A 219 5.69 -8.32 -5.31
N SER A 220 6.75 -9.11 -5.03
CA SER A 220 7.34 -10.02 -6.02
C SER A 220 6.42 -11.18 -6.39
N SER A 221 5.58 -11.60 -5.47
CA SER A 221 4.65 -12.71 -5.61
C SER A 221 3.25 -12.29 -6.10
N LEU A 222 2.96 -10.98 -6.09
CA LEU A 222 1.62 -10.44 -6.30
C LEU A 222 1.03 -10.82 -7.66
N PHE A 223 1.80 -10.67 -8.73
CA PHE A 223 1.31 -10.92 -10.10
C PHE A 223 0.88 -12.38 -10.30
N GLU A 224 1.76 -13.33 -9.99
CA GLU A 224 1.46 -14.74 -10.15
C GLU A 224 0.30 -15.17 -9.26
N HIS A 225 0.21 -14.61 -8.08
CA HIS A 225 -0.90 -14.90 -7.17
C HIS A 225 -2.25 -14.41 -7.72
N ILE A 226 -2.33 -13.18 -8.22
CA ILE A 226 -3.54 -12.64 -8.87
C ILE A 226 -3.92 -13.52 -10.06
N LYS A 227 -2.96 -13.84 -10.92
CA LYS A 227 -3.16 -14.72 -12.08
C LYS A 227 -3.77 -16.07 -11.66
N CYS A 228 -3.16 -16.75 -10.71
CA CYS A 228 -3.67 -18.00 -10.17
C CYS A 228 -5.09 -17.86 -9.56
N ARG A 229 -5.37 -16.77 -8.85
CA ARG A 229 -6.68 -16.52 -8.25
C ARG A 229 -7.77 -16.34 -9.31
N ILE A 230 -7.49 -15.58 -10.36
CA ILE A 230 -8.41 -15.39 -11.49
C ILE A 230 -8.69 -16.74 -12.18
N LEU A 231 -7.65 -17.52 -12.49
CA LEU A 231 -7.81 -18.83 -13.12
C LEU A 231 -8.65 -19.80 -12.27
N ARG A 232 -8.47 -19.81 -10.95
CA ARG A 232 -9.32 -20.59 -10.03
C ARG A 232 -10.76 -20.12 -10.05
N ARG A 233 -10.99 -18.79 -10.08
CA ARG A 233 -12.34 -18.22 -10.16
C ARG A 233 -13.06 -18.65 -11.44
N LEU A 234 -12.40 -18.55 -12.59
CA LEU A 234 -12.95 -19.00 -13.87
C LEU A 234 -13.32 -20.49 -13.88
N SER A 235 -12.54 -21.31 -13.17
CA SER A 235 -12.80 -22.76 -13.07
C SER A 235 -13.86 -23.15 -12.06
N SER A 236 -14.23 -22.26 -11.13
CA SER A 236 -15.18 -22.54 -10.03
C SER A 236 -16.61 -22.06 -10.30
N LYS A 237 -16.82 -21.23 -11.32
CA LYS A 237 -18.12 -20.71 -11.71
C LYS A 237 -18.68 -21.46 -12.92
N ASP A 238 -19.99 -21.48 -13.03
CA ASP A 238 -20.72 -22.08 -14.16
C ASP A 238 -20.83 -21.08 -15.33
N PHE A 239 -19.69 -20.85 -15.98
CA PHE A 239 -19.60 -20.06 -17.20
C PHE A 239 -19.64 -20.95 -18.44
N ASP A 240 -19.90 -20.35 -19.62
CA ASP A 240 -19.70 -21.04 -20.90
C ASP A 240 -18.23 -21.52 -21.03
N GLN A 241 -18.06 -22.82 -21.12
CA GLN A 241 -16.74 -23.44 -21.12
C GLN A 241 -15.85 -22.98 -22.28
N SER A 242 -16.45 -22.69 -23.45
CA SER A 242 -15.70 -22.18 -24.61
C SER A 242 -15.11 -20.81 -24.36
N LEU A 243 -15.85 -19.92 -23.71
CA LEU A 243 -15.39 -18.58 -23.31
C LEU A 243 -14.34 -18.67 -22.21
N VAL A 244 -14.54 -19.57 -21.24
CA VAL A 244 -13.58 -19.81 -20.15
C VAL A 244 -12.23 -20.28 -20.69
N GLU A 245 -12.19 -21.22 -21.62
CA GLU A 245 -10.92 -21.71 -22.17
C GLU A 245 -10.17 -20.61 -22.95
N ILE A 246 -10.87 -19.80 -23.75
CA ILE A 246 -10.26 -18.65 -24.43
C ILE A 246 -9.67 -17.66 -23.43
N GLU A 247 -10.42 -17.32 -22.37
CA GLU A 247 -9.91 -16.38 -21.36
C GLU A 247 -8.75 -16.95 -20.54
N LYS A 248 -8.77 -18.24 -20.23
CA LYS A 248 -7.64 -18.94 -19.58
C LYS A 248 -6.38 -18.90 -20.43
N GLU A 249 -6.47 -19.21 -21.73
CA GLU A 249 -5.33 -19.13 -22.64
C GLU A 249 -4.76 -17.72 -22.70
N LYS A 250 -5.62 -16.70 -22.79
CA LYS A 250 -5.21 -15.29 -22.73
C LYS A 250 -4.49 -14.97 -21.43
N ILE A 251 -5.03 -15.33 -20.26
CA ILE A 251 -4.41 -15.10 -18.94
C ILE A 251 -3.09 -15.85 -18.84
N LEU A 252 -3.02 -17.10 -19.29
CA LEU A 252 -1.80 -17.90 -19.23
C LEU A 252 -0.68 -17.33 -20.10
N SER A 253 -1.02 -16.69 -21.22
CA SER A 253 -0.05 -16.05 -22.12
C SER A 253 0.53 -14.75 -21.56
N VAL A 254 -0.11 -14.13 -20.56
CA VAL A 254 0.39 -12.91 -19.95
C VAL A 254 1.61 -13.22 -19.08
N SER A 255 2.68 -12.50 -19.32
CA SER A 255 3.89 -12.47 -18.48
C SER A 255 4.16 -11.05 -17.99
N TRP A 256 4.78 -10.94 -16.85
CA TRP A 256 5.19 -9.67 -16.29
C TRP A 256 6.51 -9.82 -15.54
N SER A 257 7.47 -8.96 -15.87
CA SER A 257 8.82 -8.94 -15.28
C SER A 257 9.02 -7.62 -14.52
N GLY A 258 8.18 -7.37 -13.53
CA GLY A 258 8.16 -6.14 -12.75
C GLY A 258 9.41 -5.83 -11.95
#